data_09c42cb649f47b84cc67c0591e12058e
#
_entry.id   09c42cb649f47b84cc67c0591e12058e
#
_cell.length_a   1.000
_cell.length_b   1.000
_cell.length_c   1.000
_cell.angle_alpha   90.00
_cell.angle_beta   90.00
_cell.angle_gamma   90.00
#
_symmetry.space_group_name_H-M   'P 1'
#
loop_
_entity.id
_entity.type
_entity.pdbx_description
1 polymer ?
#
loop_
_entity_poly.entity_id
_entity_poly.type
_entity_poly.pdbx_seq_one_letter_code
_entity_poly.pdbx_strand_id
1 'polypeptide(L)'
;MKNLIASFFLLFIATVAFSQTGLTVGPPRLYFVGDAGQAQTQYVDVTNPSKDYTLELGVSFEDWSYSEYGDNVLSPKGTLPTSCANWLSVSESYFSLKPGESKRLQLNMQVPKDAKFTAEVPIHTAMLFVTQLNPRAREKQEGANIRLAVRSGVKVYHRFNGRETPDLEITNLVYKDVDSVGQFLEVSYDVTGNIWLEGRLRAEFLNQETGEKEVVDNLNFYCLPGDKRKQYIAIPKSLKSGNYLVSVLAFYGDQDVVKIAELEFKHVAKN
;
A
#
# COMPACT_ATOMS: atom_id res chain seq x y z
N MET A 1 11.55 44.60 30.51
CA MET A 1 12.30 44.42 29.26
C MET A 1 13.33 43.31 29.31
N LYS A 2 14.02 43.00 30.43
CA LYS A 2 14.99 41.89 30.53
C LYS A 2 14.37 40.49 30.33
N ASN A 3 13.12 40.27 30.74
CA ASN A 3 12.46 38.96 30.61
C ASN A 3 11.90 38.68 29.21
N LEU A 4 11.69 39.71 28.35
CA LEU A 4 11.25 39.52 26.97
C LEU A 4 12.38 39.05 26.04
N ILE A 5 13.63 39.44 26.34
CA ILE A 5 14.81 39.03 25.55
C ILE A 5 15.18 37.57 25.82
N ALA A 6 14.98 37.11 27.06
CA ALA A 6 15.22 35.70 27.41
C ALA A 6 14.21 34.73 26.74
N SER A 7 12.93 35.15 26.60
CA SER A 7 11.92 34.36 25.87
C SER A 7 12.18 34.25 24.37
N PHE A 8 12.78 35.27 23.76
CA PHE A 8 13.10 35.24 22.32
C PHE A 8 14.29 34.34 22.01
N PHE A 9 15.21 34.17 22.96
CA PHE A 9 16.37 33.28 22.78
C PHE A 9 16.03 31.78 22.94
N LEU A 10 14.97 31.46 23.69
CA LEU A 10 14.50 30.07 23.86
C LEU A 10 13.73 29.54 22.63
N LEU A 11 13.21 30.41 21.78
CA LEU A 11 12.49 29.99 20.56
C LEU A 11 13.42 29.54 19.41
N PHE A 12 14.73 29.78 19.52
CA PHE A 12 15.70 29.50 18.45
C PHE A 12 16.43 28.15 18.61
N ILE A 13 16.13 27.35 19.64
CA ILE A 13 16.81 26.08 19.93
C ILE A 13 16.02 24.85 19.39
N ALA A 14 14.87 25.06 18.78
CA ALA A 14 14.03 23.95 18.34
C ALA A 14 14.05 23.79 16.82
N THR A 15 15.12 23.24 16.25
CA THR A 15 15.03 22.40 15.04
C THR A 15 16.40 21.76 14.74
N VAL A 16 16.85 20.84 15.56
CA VAL A 16 17.72 19.80 15.04
C VAL A 16 16.76 18.78 14.43
N ALA A 17 16.29 19.03 13.23
CA ALA A 17 15.64 18.02 12.43
C ALA A 17 16.68 16.94 12.15
N PHE A 18 16.61 15.82 12.84
CA PHE A 18 17.38 14.64 12.50
C PHE A 18 16.96 14.27 11.06
N SER A 19 17.83 14.56 10.11
CA SER A 19 17.67 14.07 8.74
C SER A 19 17.54 12.56 8.81
N GLN A 20 16.36 12.05 8.48
CA GLN A 20 16.16 10.61 8.37
C GLN A 20 17.14 10.09 7.34
N THR A 21 18.04 9.19 7.77
CA THR A 21 18.84 8.39 6.87
C THR A 21 17.88 7.46 6.13
N GLY A 22 17.42 7.89 5.01
CA GLY A 22 16.41 7.21 4.22
C GLY A 22 16.89 6.99 2.79
N LEU A 23 16.16 6.20 2.07
CA LEU A 23 16.25 6.00 0.64
C LEU A 23 14.89 6.42 0.06
N THR A 24 14.87 7.30 -0.93
CA THR A 24 13.65 7.66 -1.64
C THR A 24 13.63 6.96 -2.99
N VAL A 25 12.53 6.24 -3.26
CA VAL A 25 12.32 5.52 -4.52
C VAL A 25 10.92 5.84 -5.03
N GLY A 26 10.78 6.21 -6.29
CA GLY A 26 9.50 6.55 -6.90
C GLY A 26 9.48 6.39 -8.42
N PRO A 27 8.30 6.22 -8.98
CA PRO A 27 6.99 6.13 -8.34
C PRO A 27 6.81 4.81 -7.58
N PRO A 28 5.85 4.73 -6.62
CA PRO A 28 5.63 3.51 -5.83
C PRO A 28 4.98 2.37 -6.62
N ARG A 29 4.41 2.67 -7.80
CA ARG A 29 3.77 1.73 -8.72
C ARG A 29 4.11 2.04 -10.16
N LEU A 30 4.25 0.99 -10.96
CA LEU A 30 4.47 1.06 -12.41
C LEU A 30 3.47 0.14 -13.10
N TYR A 31 2.85 0.64 -14.16
CA TYR A 31 1.80 -0.06 -14.90
C TYR A 31 2.24 -0.25 -16.35
N PHE A 32 2.36 -1.50 -16.78
CA PHE A 32 2.69 -1.88 -18.13
C PHE A 32 1.45 -2.45 -18.82
N VAL A 33 1.23 -2.06 -20.06
CA VAL A 33 0.16 -2.57 -20.92
C VAL A 33 0.76 -3.04 -22.23
N GLY A 34 0.75 -4.35 -22.48
CA GLY A 34 1.38 -4.86 -23.69
C GLY A 34 1.12 -6.34 -23.92
N ASP A 35 1.07 -6.73 -25.20
CA ASP A 35 0.81 -8.09 -25.61
C ASP A 35 2.09 -8.92 -25.70
N ALA A 36 1.92 -10.23 -25.92
CA ALA A 36 3.02 -11.18 -26.06
C ALA A 36 4.06 -10.72 -27.08
N GLY A 37 5.34 -10.79 -26.71
CA GLY A 37 6.47 -10.38 -27.53
C GLY A 37 6.78 -8.88 -27.50
N GLN A 38 5.94 -8.05 -26.89
CA GLN A 38 6.19 -6.60 -26.79
C GLN A 38 7.20 -6.27 -25.70
N ALA A 39 7.99 -5.24 -25.96
CA ALA A 39 8.92 -4.66 -25.00
C ALA A 39 8.50 -3.23 -24.64
N GLN A 40 8.64 -2.88 -23.38
CA GLN A 40 8.34 -1.54 -22.86
C GLN A 40 9.37 -1.12 -21.83
N THR A 41 9.54 0.18 -21.69
CA THR A 41 10.48 0.79 -20.74
C THR A 41 9.76 1.80 -19.89
N GLN A 42 10.01 1.76 -18.58
CA GLN A 42 9.64 2.78 -17.61
C GLN A 42 10.83 3.15 -16.73
N TYR A 43 10.68 4.11 -15.86
CA TYR A 43 11.77 4.64 -15.07
C TYR A 43 11.42 4.66 -13.59
N VAL A 44 12.44 4.41 -12.77
CA VAL A 44 12.38 4.51 -11.31
C VAL A 44 13.43 5.54 -10.88
N ASP A 45 13.01 6.58 -10.22
CA ASP A 45 13.92 7.58 -9.65
C ASP A 45 14.31 7.15 -8.23
N VAL A 46 15.61 7.10 -7.99
CA VAL A 46 16.22 6.70 -6.71
C VAL A 46 17.05 7.87 -6.19
N THR A 47 16.79 8.32 -4.97
CA THR A 47 17.45 9.49 -4.37
C THR A 47 18.04 9.14 -3.02
N ASN A 48 19.27 9.59 -2.78
CA ASN A 48 19.90 9.60 -1.48
C ASN A 48 19.63 10.93 -0.77
N PRO A 49 18.69 11.01 0.18
CA PRO A 49 18.37 12.26 0.88
C PRO A 49 19.38 12.60 1.99
N SER A 50 20.35 11.74 2.26
CA SER A 50 21.35 12.01 3.30
C SER A 50 22.26 13.19 2.90
N LYS A 51 22.83 13.87 3.91
CA LYS A 51 23.72 15.00 3.69
C LYS A 51 25.20 14.63 3.70
N ASP A 52 25.54 13.48 4.24
CA ASP A 52 26.91 13.13 4.61
C ASP A 52 27.29 11.67 4.34
N TYR A 53 26.39 10.88 3.73
CA TYR A 53 26.61 9.46 3.57
C TYR A 53 26.30 8.96 2.17
N THR A 54 27.28 8.31 1.54
CA THR A 54 27.09 7.61 0.26
C THR A 54 26.37 6.30 0.49
N LEU A 55 25.27 6.09 -0.24
CA LEU A 55 24.53 4.83 -0.26
C LEU A 55 25.10 3.90 -1.32
N GLU A 56 25.34 2.65 -0.95
CA GLU A 56 25.55 1.55 -1.89
C GLU A 56 24.24 0.76 -2.02
N LEU A 57 23.75 0.60 -3.24
CA LEU A 57 22.41 0.14 -3.51
C LEU A 57 22.43 -1.06 -4.46
N GLY A 58 21.62 -2.07 -4.12
CA GLY A 58 21.36 -3.23 -4.97
C GLY A 58 19.90 -3.28 -5.42
N VAL A 59 19.67 -3.70 -6.65
CA VAL A 59 18.31 -3.89 -7.20
C VAL A 59 18.00 -5.38 -7.33
N SER A 60 16.82 -5.79 -6.88
CA SER A 60 16.33 -7.16 -6.99
C SER A 60 14.85 -7.20 -7.32
N PHE A 61 14.36 -8.36 -7.76
CA PHE A 61 12.95 -8.60 -8.04
C PHE A 61 12.45 -9.75 -7.18
N GLU A 62 11.23 -9.61 -6.68
CA GLU A 62 10.48 -10.66 -5.99
C GLU A 62 9.04 -10.69 -6.51
N ASP A 63 8.35 -11.78 -6.25
CA ASP A 63 6.91 -11.86 -6.44
C ASP A 63 6.21 -11.34 -5.19
N TRP A 64 4.97 -10.91 -5.36
CA TRP A 64 4.15 -10.46 -4.25
C TRP A 64 2.66 -10.70 -4.51
N SER A 65 1.93 -10.85 -3.43
CA SER A 65 0.47 -10.90 -3.38
C SER A 65 -0.03 -10.11 -2.19
N TYR A 66 -1.34 -10.04 -2.03
CA TYR A 66 -1.94 -9.53 -0.80
C TYR A 66 -2.39 -10.66 0.11
N SER A 67 -2.27 -10.47 1.43
CA SER A 67 -3.00 -11.27 2.42
C SER A 67 -4.49 -10.92 2.39
N GLU A 68 -5.32 -11.71 3.08
CA GLU A 68 -6.74 -11.38 3.27
C GLU A 68 -6.97 -10.02 3.95
N TYR A 69 -5.98 -9.51 4.69
CA TYR A 69 -6.03 -8.19 5.37
C TYR A 69 -5.38 -7.05 4.58
N GLY A 70 -4.78 -7.33 3.44
CA GLY A 70 -4.16 -6.32 2.58
C GLY A 70 -2.68 -6.09 2.78
N ASP A 71 -2.04 -6.90 3.60
CA ASP A 71 -0.60 -6.84 3.76
C ASP A 71 0.10 -7.43 2.54
N ASN A 72 1.28 -6.90 2.24
CA ASN A 72 2.10 -7.47 1.18
C ASN A 72 2.73 -8.78 1.65
N VAL A 73 2.48 -9.85 0.92
CA VAL A 73 3.14 -11.16 1.11
C VAL A 73 4.15 -11.32 -0.01
N LEU A 74 5.43 -11.43 0.34
CA LEU A 74 6.53 -11.60 -0.61
C LEU A 74 6.80 -13.08 -0.84
N SER A 75 7.15 -13.41 -2.08
CA SER A 75 7.55 -14.75 -2.52
C SER A 75 8.80 -14.68 -3.40
N PRO A 76 9.60 -15.74 -3.48
CA PRO A 76 10.76 -15.76 -4.36
C PRO A 76 10.37 -15.46 -5.81
N LYS A 77 11.28 -14.79 -6.53
CA LYS A 77 11.12 -14.41 -7.94
C LYS A 77 10.68 -15.59 -8.80
N GLY A 78 9.59 -15.44 -9.56
CA GLY A 78 9.11 -16.39 -10.54
C GLY A 78 8.37 -17.61 -9.96
N THR A 79 7.89 -17.54 -8.71
CA THR A 79 7.19 -18.66 -8.05
C THR A 79 5.67 -18.55 -8.11
N LEU A 80 5.13 -17.33 -8.21
CA LEU A 80 3.67 -17.16 -8.33
C LEU A 80 3.22 -17.33 -9.79
N PRO A 81 2.03 -17.90 -10.03
CA PRO A 81 1.46 -17.97 -11.38
C PRO A 81 1.30 -16.57 -12.04
N THR A 82 1.07 -15.56 -11.24
CA THR A 82 0.94 -14.15 -11.66
C THR A 82 2.27 -13.43 -11.83
N SER A 83 3.42 -14.12 -11.69
CA SER A 83 4.72 -13.47 -11.73
C SER A 83 5.07 -12.93 -13.10
N CYS A 84 5.47 -11.64 -13.19
CA CYS A 84 6.22 -11.09 -14.32
C CYS A 84 7.68 -10.75 -13.94
N ALA A 85 8.17 -11.19 -12.80
CA ALA A 85 9.50 -10.83 -12.32
C ALA A 85 10.63 -11.28 -13.25
N ASN A 86 10.43 -12.39 -13.99
CA ASN A 86 11.37 -12.88 -15.00
C ASN A 86 11.32 -12.12 -16.34
N TRP A 87 10.31 -11.28 -16.53
CA TRP A 87 10.15 -10.43 -17.71
C TRP A 87 10.88 -9.10 -17.55
N LEU A 88 11.33 -8.81 -16.33
CA LEU A 88 11.90 -7.51 -15.93
C LEU A 88 13.42 -7.55 -15.90
N SER A 89 14.01 -6.45 -16.36
CA SER A 89 15.43 -6.15 -16.22
C SER A 89 15.65 -4.66 -15.95
N VAL A 90 16.71 -4.33 -15.22
CA VAL A 90 17.14 -2.94 -15.00
C VAL A 90 18.45 -2.66 -15.72
N SER A 91 18.68 -1.39 -16.06
CA SER A 91 19.93 -0.96 -16.70
C SER A 91 21.16 -1.21 -15.83
N GLU A 92 20.99 -1.17 -14.51
CA GLU A 92 22.06 -1.34 -13.55
C GLU A 92 21.50 -1.93 -12.24
N SER A 93 22.06 -3.08 -11.83
CA SER A 93 21.59 -3.80 -10.64
C SER A 93 22.36 -3.43 -9.35
N TYR A 94 23.46 -2.69 -9.49
CA TYR A 94 24.27 -2.19 -8.38
C TYR A 94 24.82 -0.80 -8.72
N PHE A 95 24.71 0.15 -7.80
CA PHE A 95 25.22 1.51 -7.96
C PHE A 95 25.38 2.22 -6.62
N SER A 96 26.15 3.32 -6.61
CA SER A 96 26.31 4.18 -5.45
C SER A 96 25.67 5.54 -5.72
N LEU A 97 25.11 6.16 -4.67
CA LEU A 97 24.61 7.53 -4.68
C LEU A 97 25.32 8.34 -3.59
N LYS A 98 25.97 9.43 -3.99
CA LYS A 98 26.52 10.42 -3.07
C LYS A 98 25.40 11.14 -2.30
N PRO A 99 25.72 11.85 -1.21
CA PRO A 99 24.75 12.70 -0.52
C PRO A 99 24.02 13.65 -1.48
N GLY A 100 22.66 13.65 -1.43
CA GLY A 100 21.80 14.46 -2.28
C GLY A 100 21.70 14.02 -3.74
N GLU A 101 22.41 12.97 -4.14
CA GLU A 101 22.39 12.48 -5.54
C GLU A 101 21.11 11.69 -5.84
N SER A 102 20.63 11.84 -7.08
CA SER A 102 19.51 11.08 -7.64
C SER A 102 19.95 10.37 -8.91
N LYS A 103 19.40 9.17 -9.11
CA LYS A 103 19.60 8.36 -10.31
C LYS A 103 18.28 7.89 -10.85
N ARG A 104 18.11 7.99 -12.16
CA ARG A 104 16.99 7.41 -12.88
C ARG A 104 17.38 6.05 -13.44
N LEU A 105 16.77 5.00 -12.89
CA LEU A 105 16.93 3.62 -13.36
C LEU A 105 15.95 3.35 -14.47
N GLN A 106 16.43 2.77 -15.56
CA GLN A 106 15.60 2.25 -16.62
C GLN A 106 15.15 0.83 -16.26
N LEU A 107 13.84 0.62 -16.19
CA LEU A 107 13.20 -0.66 -16.01
C LEU A 107 12.61 -1.11 -17.35
N ASN A 108 13.11 -2.20 -17.89
CA ASN A 108 12.62 -2.81 -19.12
C ASN A 108 11.75 -4.02 -18.79
N MET A 109 10.61 -4.12 -19.47
CA MET A 109 9.75 -5.29 -19.47
C MET A 109 9.77 -5.91 -20.87
N GLN A 110 10.04 -7.21 -20.97
CA GLN A 110 9.91 -8.00 -22.19
C GLN A 110 8.87 -9.07 -21.94
N VAL A 111 7.67 -8.89 -22.50
CA VAL A 111 6.59 -9.88 -22.39
C VAL A 111 7.00 -11.11 -23.25
N PRO A 112 7.00 -12.32 -22.69
CA PRO A 112 7.31 -13.52 -23.45
C PRO A 112 6.36 -13.70 -24.65
N LYS A 113 6.87 -14.28 -25.74
CA LYS A 113 6.08 -14.50 -26.97
C LYS A 113 4.96 -15.52 -26.80
N ASP A 114 5.08 -16.39 -25.82
CA ASP A 114 4.12 -17.43 -25.45
C ASP A 114 3.21 -17.03 -24.27
N ALA A 115 3.41 -15.83 -23.69
CA ALA A 115 2.56 -15.31 -22.65
C ALA A 115 1.13 -15.11 -23.17
N LYS A 116 0.14 -15.49 -22.34
CA LYS A 116 -1.27 -15.42 -22.71
C LYS A 116 -2.11 -14.86 -21.57
N PHE A 117 -3.13 -14.12 -21.95
CA PHE A 117 -4.22 -13.82 -21.04
C PHE A 117 -5.00 -15.11 -20.73
N THR A 118 -5.28 -15.35 -19.45
CA THR A 118 -6.24 -16.38 -19.01
C THR A 118 -7.16 -15.79 -17.97
N ALA A 119 -8.32 -16.39 -17.76
CA ALA A 119 -9.25 -15.93 -16.76
C ALA A 119 -8.69 -16.09 -15.33
N GLU A 120 -7.85 -17.11 -15.13
CA GLU A 120 -7.19 -17.39 -13.84
C GLU A 120 -6.02 -16.45 -13.58
N VAL A 121 -5.35 -15.96 -14.64
CA VAL A 121 -4.21 -15.03 -14.56
C VAL A 121 -4.45 -13.88 -15.53
N PRO A 122 -5.36 -12.97 -15.21
CA PRO A 122 -5.68 -11.85 -16.11
C PRO A 122 -4.63 -10.74 -16.09
N ILE A 123 -3.86 -10.66 -15.02
CA ILE A 123 -2.76 -9.70 -14.83
C ILE A 123 -1.51 -10.39 -14.33
N HIS A 124 -0.37 -9.70 -14.46
CA HIS A 124 0.89 -10.15 -13.88
C HIS A 124 1.47 -9.08 -12.96
N THR A 125 2.18 -9.52 -11.93
CA THR A 125 2.76 -8.63 -10.92
C THR A 125 4.21 -9.01 -10.61
N ALA A 126 4.98 -8.02 -10.17
CA ALA A 126 6.29 -8.19 -9.56
C ALA A 126 6.55 -7.03 -8.60
N MET A 127 7.56 -7.16 -7.76
CA MET A 127 8.07 -6.07 -6.94
C MET A 127 9.54 -5.86 -7.23
N LEU A 128 9.90 -4.65 -7.64
CA LEU A 128 11.27 -4.20 -7.72
C LEU A 128 11.68 -3.66 -6.36
N PHE A 129 12.80 -4.14 -5.83
CA PHE A 129 13.38 -3.63 -4.61
C PHE A 129 14.68 -2.90 -4.87
N VAL A 130 14.84 -1.76 -4.21
CA VAL A 130 16.12 -1.07 -4.04
C VAL A 130 16.54 -1.23 -2.59
N THR A 131 17.68 -1.87 -2.35
CA THR A 131 18.15 -2.25 -1.00
C THR A 131 19.48 -1.58 -0.70
N GLN A 132 19.60 -0.98 0.47
CA GLN A 132 20.86 -0.46 0.98
C GLN A 132 21.79 -1.61 1.40
N LEU A 133 23.01 -1.63 0.87
CA LEU A 133 23.98 -2.69 1.11
C LEU A 133 25.03 -2.32 2.17
N ASN A 134 25.18 -1.02 2.48
CA ASN A 134 26.13 -0.49 3.45
C ASN A 134 25.45 0.21 4.65
N PRO A 135 24.67 -0.50 5.49
CA PRO A 135 23.97 0.12 6.62
C PRO A 135 24.97 0.67 7.64
N ARG A 136 24.74 1.91 8.12
CA ARG A 136 25.51 2.48 9.21
C ARG A 136 25.23 1.75 10.52
N ALA A 137 26.27 1.51 11.31
CA ALA A 137 26.09 1.21 12.73
C ALA A 137 25.60 2.49 13.43
N ARG A 138 24.53 2.41 14.21
CA ARG A 138 24.20 3.48 15.16
C ARG A 138 25.32 3.58 16.20
N GLU A 139 25.61 4.82 16.65
CA GLU A 139 26.56 5.03 17.74
C GLU A 139 26.22 4.12 18.93
N LYS A 140 27.28 3.58 19.54
CA LYS A 140 27.21 2.60 20.63
C LYS A 140 26.34 3.13 21.78
N GLN A 141 25.10 2.65 21.87
CA GLN A 141 24.45 2.52 23.18
C GLN A 141 24.93 1.19 23.78
N GLU A 142 25.25 1.19 25.06
CA GLU A 142 25.66 -0.01 25.79
C GLU A 142 24.67 -1.14 25.56
N GLY A 143 25.11 -2.24 24.95
CA GLY A 143 24.35 -3.48 24.79
C GLY A 143 24.38 -4.06 23.39
N ALA A 144 23.59 -3.64 22.46
CA ALA A 144 23.42 -4.30 21.14
C ALA A 144 23.82 -3.41 19.97
N ASN A 145 24.64 -3.91 19.04
CA ASN A 145 24.94 -3.27 17.76
C ASN A 145 23.81 -3.59 16.75
N ILE A 146 22.83 -2.69 16.63
CA ILE A 146 21.77 -2.82 15.63
C ILE A 146 22.19 -2.05 14.37
N ARG A 147 22.22 -2.74 13.22
CA ARG A 147 22.38 -2.13 11.90
C ARG A 147 21.04 -2.19 11.17
N LEU A 148 20.54 -1.04 10.74
CA LEU A 148 19.30 -0.93 9.98
C LEU A 148 19.64 -0.67 8.51
N ALA A 149 19.28 -1.59 7.63
CA ALA A 149 19.30 -1.39 6.18
C ALA A 149 17.89 -0.98 5.71
N VAL A 150 17.83 -0.02 4.81
CA VAL A 150 16.58 0.40 4.18
C VAL A 150 16.38 -0.41 2.90
N ARG A 151 15.16 -0.92 2.72
CA ARG A 151 14.72 -1.59 1.50
C ARG A 151 13.41 -0.95 1.05
N SER A 152 13.37 -0.42 -0.18
CA SER A 152 12.18 0.21 -0.77
C SER A 152 11.68 -0.62 -1.94
N GLY A 153 10.37 -0.89 -1.96
CA GLY A 153 9.70 -1.67 -3.00
C GLY A 153 8.87 -0.80 -3.94
N VAL A 154 8.95 -1.08 -5.24
CA VAL A 154 8.08 -0.53 -6.28
C VAL A 154 7.25 -1.67 -6.85
N LYS A 155 5.94 -1.56 -6.76
CA LYS A 155 5.01 -2.53 -7.32
C LYS A 155 4.94 -2.38 -8.84
N VAL A 156 5.15 -3.49 -9.54
CA VAL A 156 5.02 -3.56 -11.00
C VAL A 156 3.78 -4.36 -11.34
N TYR A 157 2.97 -3.80 -12.22
CA TYR A 157 1.76 -4.41 -12.73
C TYR A 157 1.86 -4.52 -14.24
N HIS A 158 1.41 -5.63 -14.78
CA HIS A 158 1.27 -5.83 -16.23
C HIS A 158 -0.11 -6.38 -16.54
N ARG A 159 -0.70 -5.89 -17.61
CA ARG A 159 -1.88 -6.46 -18.25
C ARG A 159 -1.72 -6.52 -19.75
N PHE A 160 -2.42 -7.46 -20.38
CA PHE A 160 -2.55 -7.49 -21.84
C PHE A 160 -3.51 -6.40 -22.31
N ASN A 161 -3.44 -6.04 -23.60
CA ASN A 161 -4.48 -5.24 -24.21
C ASN A 161 -5.80 -6.00 -24.17
N GLY A 162 -6.90 -5.29 -23.92
CA GLY A 162 -8.22 -5.91 -23.84
C GLY A 162 -9.17 -5.08 -22.97
N ARG A 163 -10.37 -5.62 -22.81
CA ARG A 163 -11.41 -4.99 -22.01
C ARG A 163 -11.11 -5.18 -20.51
N GLU A 164 -11.00 -4.09 -19.81
CA GLU A 164 -10.97 -4.06 -18.36
C GLU A 164 -12.38 -4.21 -17.80
N THR A 165 -12.50 -5.07 -16.80
CA THR A 165 -13.75 -5.26 -16.07
C THR A 165 -13.42 -5.16 -14.59
N PRO A 166 -13.35 -3.93 -14.04
CA PRO A 166 -13.20 -3.72 -12.60
C PRO A 166 -14.47 -4.19 -11.91
N ASP A 167 -14.37 -5.14 -10.99
CA ASP A 167 -15.53 -5.60 -10.22
C ASP A 167 -15.10 -6.22 -8.88
N LEU A 168 -15.94 -6.03 -7.86
CA LEU A 168 -15.86 -6.70 -6.58
C LEU A 168 -17.28 -6.95 -6.03
N GLU A 169 -17.41 -7.92 -5.15
CA GLU A 169 -18.65 -8.21 -4.43
C GLU A 169 -18.39 -8.20 -2.93
N ILE A 170 -19.23 -7.46 -2.18
CA ILE A 170 -19.22 -7.53 -0.72
C ILE A 170 -19.95 -8.83 -0.34
N THR A 171 -19.20 -9.78 0.21
CA THR A 171 -19.69 -11.13 0.51
C THR A 171 -20.18 -11.29 1.95
N ASN A 172 -19.71 -10.43 2.86
CA ASN A 172 -20.15 -10.46 4.26
C ASN A 172 -19.95 -9.11 4.95
N LEU A 173 -20.85 -8.79 5.89
CA LEU A 173 -20.77 -7.63 6.75
C LEU A 173 -21.24 -8.02 8.17
N VAL A 174 -20.34 -7.93 9.15
CA VAL A 174 -20.61 -8.39 10.51
C VAL A 174 -20.17 -7.34 11.52
N TYR A 175 -21.04 -7.03 12.48
CA TYR A 175 -20.65 -6.28 13.68
C TYR A 175 -19.99 -7.23 14.69
N LYS A 176 -18.83 -6.86 15.19
CA LYS A 176 -18.08 -7.59 16.20
C LYS A 176 -17.80 -6.74 17.41
N ASP A 177 -17.96 -7.33 18.57
CA ASP A 177 -17.56 -6.80 19.86
C ASP A 177 -16.59 -7.78 20.52
N VAL A 178 -15.30 -7.43 20.56
CA VAL A 178 -14.24 -8.28 21.08
C VAL A 178 -13.54 -7.53 22.22
N ASP A 179 -13.58 -8.07 23.42
CA ASP A 179 -13.10 -7.41 24.65
C ASP A 179 -11.66 -6.91 24.58
N SER A 180 -10.77 -7.63 23.89
CA SER A 180 -9.35 -7.24 23.74
C SER A 180 -9.06 -6.28 22.60
N VAL A 181 -9.99 -6.10 21.65
CA VAL A 181 -9.78 -5.35 20.41
C VAL A 181 -10.72 -4.14 20.32
N GLY A 182 -11.93 -4.27 20.89
CA GLY A 182 -13.00 -3.28 20.79
C GLY A 182 -14.10 -3.64 19.81
N GLN A 183 -14.87 -2.64 19.41
CA GLN A 183 -16.04 -2.79 18.54
C GLN A 183 -15.72 -2.36 17.12
N PHE A 184 -16.06 -3.20 16.14
CA PHE A 184 -15.79 -2.93 14.73
C PHE A 184 -16.76 -3.67 13.80
N LEU A 185 -16.84 -3.19 12.57
CA LEU A 185 -17.43 -3.94 11.47
C LEU A 185 -16.34 -4.72 10.76
N GLU A 186 -16.59 -5.99 10.47
CA GLU A 186 -15.77 -6.78 9.53
C GLU A 186 -16.50 -6.81 8.20
N VAL A 187 -15.85 -6.27 7.17
CA VAL A 187 -16.34 -6.28 5.80
C VAL A 187 -15.52 -7.30 5.02
N SER A 188 -16.17 -8.31 4.46
CA SER A 188 -15.52 -9.26 3.55
C SER A 188 -15.96 -8.99 2.12
N TYR A 189 -15.03 -9.04 1.18
CA TYR A 189 -15.33 -8.85 -0.24
C TYR A 189 -14.37 -9.63 -1.13
N ASP A 190 -14.88 -10.09 -2.26
CA ASP A 190 -14.15 -10.85 -3.28
C ASP A 190 -13.98 -9.97 -4.53
N VAL A 191 -12.77 -9.98 -5.11
CA VAL A 191 -12.50 -9.29 -6.38
C VAL A 191 -12.84 -10.22 -7.54
N THR A 192 -13.92 -9.92 -8.22
CA THR A 192 -14.50 -10.74 -9.31
C THR A 192 -14.10 -10.24 -10.69
N GLY A 193 -13.50 -9.03 -10.76
CA GLY A 193 -13.00 -8.43 -11.99
C GLY A 193 -11.67 -8.99 -12.48
N ASN A 194 -11.24 -8.51 -13.66
CA ASN A 194 -10.01 -8.97 -14.33
C ASN A 194 -8.86 -7.96 -14.28
N ILE A 195 -8.99 -6.91 -13.47
CA ILE A 195 -8.01 -5.84 -13.29
C ILE A 195 -7.81 -5.53 -11.80
N TRP A 196 -6.63 -5.02 -11.41
CA TRP A 196 -6.42 -4.53 -10.06
C TRP A 196 -7.42 -3.42 -9.72
N LEU A 197 -7.78 -3.34 -8.45
CA LEU A 197 -8.66 -2.30 -7.95
C LEU A 197 -7.93 -1.39 -6.97
N GLU A 198 -8.14 -0.11 -7.13
CA GLU A 198 -7.89 0.93 -6.15
C GLU A 198 -9.23 1.54 -5.76
N GLY A 199 -9.51 1.61 -4.47
CA GLY A 199 -10.80 2.07 -4.02
C GLY A 199 -10.80 2.49 -2.55
N ARG A 200 -11.98 2.86 -2.08
CA ARG A 200 -12.22 3.22 -0.68
C ARG A 200 -13.54 2.66 -0.18
N LEU A 201 -13.56 2.28 1.09
CA LEU A 201 -14.79 1.99 1.81
C LEU A 201 -15.26 3.26 2.56
N ARG A 202 -16.57 3.41 2.62
CA ARG A 202 -17.27 4.39 3.45
C ARG A 202 -18.38 3.67 4.21
N ALA A 203 -18.48 3.90 5.50
CA ALA A 203 -19.56 3.38 6.33
C ALA A 203 -20.42 4.52 6.87
N GLU A 204 -21.73 4.40 6.70
CA GLU A 204 -22.73 5.36 7.17
C GLU A 204 -23.61 4.68 8.23
N PHE A 205 -23.51 5.15 9.47
CA PHE A 205 -24.26 4.64 10.63
C PHE A 205 -25.48 5.51 10.87
N LEU A 206 -26.67 4.98 10.66
CA LEU A 206 -27.95 5.64 10.92
C LEU A 206 -28.58 5.08 12.20
N ASN A 207 -28.73 5.91 13.22
CA ASN A 207 -29.50 5.53 14.40
C ASN A 207 -30.99 5.47 14.02
N GLN A 208 -31.61 4.29 14.15
CA GLN A 208 -32.98 4.05 13.71
C GLN A 208 -34.03 4.70 14.65
N GLU A 209 -33.65 5.10 15.86
CA GLU A 209 -34.54 5.73 16.84
C GLU A 209 -34.50 7.25 16.75
N THR A 210 -33.30 7.84 16.55
CA THR A 210 -33.12 9.30 16.55
C THR A 210 -32.97 9.92 15.17
N GLY A 211 -32.64 9.11 14.14
CA GLY A 211 -32.29 9.58 12.80
C GLY A 211 -30.92 10.24 12.69
N GLU A 212 -30.14 10.27 13.78
CA GLU A 212 -28.75 10.79 13.74
C GLU A 212 -27.88 9.90 12.86
N LYS A 213 -27.00 10.53 12.07
CA LYS A 213 -26.11 9.85 11.12
C LYS A 213 -24.65 10.17 11.44
N GLU A 214 -23.81 9.14 11.48
CA GLU A 214 -22.36 9.26 11.54
C GLU A 214 -21.71 8.56 10.34
N VAL A 215 -20.55 9.07 9.91
CA VAL A 215 -19.86 8.59 8.72
C VAL A 215 -18.39 8.35 9.01
N VAL A 216 -17.91 7.16 8.65
CA VAL A 216 -16.48 6.83 8.56
C VAL A 216 -16.14 6.71 7.08
N ASP A 217 -15.22 7.51 6.58
CA ASP A 217 -14.85 7.59 5.17
C ASP A 217 -13.34 7.39 4.97
N ASN A 218 -12.92 7.29 3.69
CA ASN A 218 -11.51 7.23 3.25
C ASN A 218 -10.72 6.01 3.76
N LEU A 219 -11.35 4.86 3.91
CA LEU A 219 -10.70 3.58 4.20
C LEU A 219 -10.23 2.96 2.89
N ASN A 220 -9.05 3.37 2.42
CA ASN A 220 -8.52 2.94 1.13
C ASN A 220 -8.22 1.43 1.11
N PHE A 221 -8.45 0.82 -0.06
CA PHE A 221 -8.05 -0.54 -0.34
C PHE A 221 -7.36 -0.67 -1.71
N TYR A 222 -6.53 -1.69 -1.83
CA TYR A 222 -5.84 -2.08 -3.05
C TYR A 222 -5.96 -3.60 -3.19
N CYS A 223 -6.41 -4.08 -4.34
CA CYS A 223 -6.67 -5.49 -4.56
C CYS A 223 -6.18 -5.95 -5.94
N LEU A 224 -5.98 -7.25 -6.06
CA LEU A 224 -5.69 -7.93 -7.31
C LEU A 224 -6.88 -8.82 -7.70
N PRO A 225 -7.05 -9.19 -8.99
CA PRO A 225 -8.05 -10.16 -9.41
C PRO A 225 -7.95 -11.46 -8.60
N GLY A 226 -9.10 -11.94 -8.13
CA GLY A 226 -9.20 -13.15 -7.32
C GLY A 226 -8.90 -12.96 -5.82
N ASP A 227 -8.52 -11.78 -5.38
CA ASP A 227 -8.34 -11.51 -3.95
C ASP A 227 -9.64 -11.69 -3.18
N LYS A 228 -9.54 -12.34 -2.02
CA LYS A 228 -10.58 -12.40 -0.99
C LYS A 228 -10.13 -11.61 0.21
N ARG A 229 -10.86 -10.55 0.51
CA ARG A 229 -10.39 -9.52 1.43
C ARG A 229 -11.28 -9.37 2.64
N LYS A 230 -10.65 -9.04 3.76
CA LYS A 230 -11.31 -8.58 4.98
C LYS A 230 -10.76 -7.22 5.39
N GLN A 231 -11.64 -6.32 5.71
CA GLN A 231 -11.29 -5.00 6.21
C GLN A 231 -12.10 -4.66 7.45
N TYR A 232 -11.44 -4.06 8.43
CA TYR A 232 -12.07 -3.67 9.67
C TYR A 232 -12.36 -2.19 9.68
N ILE A 233 -13.59 -1.83 10.04
CA ILE A 233 -14.03 -0.45 10.23
C ILE A 233 -14.31 -0.26 11.71
N ALA A 234 -13.51 0.55 12.39
CA ALA A 234 -13.73 0.84 13.80
C ALA A 234 -15.07 1.56 13.99
N ILE A 235 -15.83 1.16 15.00
CA ILE A 235 -17.04 1.87 15.39
C ILE A 235 -16.64 3.23 15.97
N PRO A 236 -17.24 4.36 15.51
CA PRO A 236 -16.95 5.67 16.09
C PRO A 236 -17.25 5.70 17.59
N LYS A 237 -16.31 6.26 18.36
CA LYS A 237 -16.47 6.37 19.81
C LYS A 237 -17.63 7.30 20.23
N SER A 238 -18.08 8.15 19.33
CA SER A 238 -19.23 9.05 19.48
C SER A 238 -20.57 8.32 19.34
N LEU A 239 -20.60 7.10 18.77
CA LEU A 239 -21.83 6.35 18.63
C LEU A 239 -22.42 6.02 20.01
N LYS A 240 -23.66 6.48 20.27
CA LYS A 240 -24.42 6.17 21.48
C LYS A 240 -24.97 4.75 21.39
N SER A 241 -25.35 4.17 22.54
CA SER A 241 -26.08 2.90 22.55
C SER A 241 -27.42 3.06 21.81
N GLY A 242 -27.80 2.09 20.98
CA GLY A 242 -29.03 2.12 20.20
C GLY A 242 -29.06 1.07 19.09
N ASN A 243 -30.13 1.10 18.30
CA ASN A 243 -30.29 0.26 17.10
C ASN A 243 -29.84 1.04 15.87
N TYR A 244 -28.97 0.45 15.07
CA TYR A 244 -28.36 1.09 13.92
C TYR A 244 -28.58 0.28 12.64
N LEU A 245 -28.83 1.01 11.55
CA LEU A 245 -28.60 0.53 10.20
C LEU A 245 -27.23 1.09 9.76
N VAL A 246 -26.31 0.23 9.36
CA VAL A 246 -25.07 0.67 8.71
C VAL A 246 -25.10 0.30 7.24
N SER A 247 -24.80 1.27 6.37
CA SER A 247 -24.58 1.06 4.94
C SER A 247 -23.09 1.18 4.68
N VAL A 248 -22.45 0.12 4.17
CA VAL A 248 -21.05 0.13 3.73
C VAL A 248 -21.02 0.23 2.22
N LEU A 249 -20.36 1.28 1.74
CA LEU A 249 -20.21 1.61 0.33
C LEU A 249 -18.75 1.36 -0.08
N ALA A 250 -18.55 0.54 -1.10
CA ALA A 250 -17.24 0.34 -1.74
C ALA A 250 -17.22 1.10 -3.08
N PHE A 251 -16.37 2.12 -3.14
CA PHE A 251 -16.13 2.92 -4.35
C PHE A 251 -14.84 2.44 -5.01
N TYR A 252 -14.87 2.16 -6.32
CA TYR A 252 -13.70 1.70 -7.06
C TYR A 252 -13.81 1.99 -8.56
N GLY A 253 -12.65 1.95 -9.24
CA GLY A 253 -12.54 2.20 -10.68
C GLY A 253 -12.72 3.66 -11.07
N ASP A 254 -12.48 3.96 -12.35
CA ASP A 254 -12.46 5.34 -12.89
C ASP A 254 -13.85 6.01 -12.95
N GLN A 255 -14.93 5.24 -12.80
CA GLN A 255 -16.31 5.74 -12.90
C GLN A 255 -17.02 5.78 -11.55
N ASP A 256 -16.30 5.69 -10.44
CA ASP A 256 -16.88 5.61 -9.10
C ASP A 256 -18.00 4.56 -9.00
N VAL A 257 -17.76 3.37 -9.52
CA VAL A 257 -18.66 2.24 -9.34
C VAL A 257 -18.84 1.99 -7.85
N VAL A 258 -20.08 1.81 -7.40
CA VAL A 258 -20.41 1.65 -5.98
C VAL A 258 -21.09 0.30 -5.77
N LYS A 259 -20.54 -0.50 -4.85
CA LYS A 259 -21.24 -1.64 -4.25
C LYS A 259 -21.65 -1.28 -2.83
N ILE A 260 -22.83 -1.72 -2.43
CA ILE A 260 -23.42 -1.39 -1.14
C ILE A 260 -23.81 -2.69 -0.42
N ALA A 261 -23.51 -2.75 0.86
CA ALA A 261 -24.03 -3.75 1.79
C ALA A 261 -24.59 -3.06 3.04
N GLU A 262 -25.66 -3.61 3.59
CA GLU A 262 -26.33 -3.05 4.77
C GLU A 262 -26.42 -4.09 5.88
N LEU A 263 -26.33 -3.62 7.11
CA LEU A 263 -26.46 -4.44 8.31
C LEU A 263 -27.23 -3.67 9.40
N GLU A 264 -28.26 -4.30 9.94
CA GLU A 264 -28.90 -3.84 11.18
C GLU A 264 -28.19 -4.49 12.39
N PHE A 265 -27.86 -3.69 13.37
CA PHE A 265 -27.23 -4.18 14.60
C PHE A 265 -27.56 -3.32 15.80
N LYS A 266 -27.47 -3.93 16.97
CA LYS A 266 -27.57 -3.21 18.24
C LYS A 266 -26.18 -2.86 18.75
N HIS A 267 -25.93 -1.57 18.93
CA HIS A 267 -24.69 -1.05 19.54
C HIS A 267 -24.88 -0.79 21.03
N VAL A 268 -23.90 -1.16 21.84
CA VAL A 268 -23.79 -0.80 23.25
C VAL A 268 -22.48 -0.06 23.43
N ALA A 269 -22.55 1.24 23.71
CA ALA A 269 -21.36 2.05 23.93
C ALA A 269 -20.60 1.55 25.19
N LYS A 270 -19.30 1.36 25.06
CA LYS A 270 -18.40 1.03 26.17
C LYS A 270 -17.77 2.32 26.70
N ASN A 271 -17.85 2.52 28.00
CA ASN A 271 -17.25 3.66 28.73
C ASN A 271 -15.72 3.57 28.78
#